data_082e48c3019a7ba7abb4c43495340a65
#
_entry.id   082e48c3019a7ba7abb4c43495340a65
#
_cell.length_a   1.000
_cell.length_b   1.000
_cell.length_c   1.000
_cell.angle_alpha   90.00
_cell.angle_beta   90.00
_cell.angle_gamma   90.00
#
_symmetry.space_group_name_H-M   'P 1'
#
loop_
_entity.id
_entity.type
_entity.pdbx_description
1 polymer ?
#
loop_
_entity_poly.entity_id
_entity_poly.type
_entity_poly.pdbx_seq_one_letter_code
_entity_poly.pdbx_strand_id
1 'polypeptide(L)'
;MKDVFFDDLGITPDLDLNCSTSDVQQLKEKLLEFFKQARPEYVIVYGDTYSTMAATLAAQELGVKIIHLEAGIRDLDTSIPEERVRMYVDSVSDFLLAPTELAKTFLMYEGITRNVMVTGNLIVDACKRMAKIALDHKVPGIPDKYLLLTMHRQENVDDPENLELLRQKLSTLKHKVVFPVHPRTRINLEKFDIRLPENVLVIDAVGYLEFMNLLQDCDLVMTDSGGVTEEAIILKKPCITLRHSTARWETVLLKANILFPLDRKDSLSELIEAMMNVKITSNPYGDNVAEKTAEIVSRILRDQEYVHPSAYSR
;
A
#
# COMPACT_ATOMS: atom_id res chain seq x y z
N MET A 1 -13.23 12.92 1.57
CA MET A 1 -12.39 11.75 1.91
C MET A 1 -11.21 12.12 2.82
N LYS A 2 -10.40 13.17 2.53
CA LYS A 2 -9.24 13.56 3.36
C LYS A 2 -9.62 13.80 4.82
N ASP A 3 -10.65 14.58 5.08
CA ASP A 3 -11.07 14.98 6.43
C ASP A 3 -11.56 13.80 7.27
N VAL A 4 -12.30 12.85 6.68
CA VAL A 4 -12.76 11.63 7.36
C VAL A 4 -11.59 10.80 7.87
N PHE A 5 -10.51 10.65 7.08
CA PHE A 5 -9.32 9.93 7.52
C PHE A 5 -8.60 10.62 8.69
N PHE A 6 -8.52 11.94 8.67
CA PHE A 6 -7.91 12.69 9.77
C PHE A 6 -8.73 12.56 11.06
N ASP A 7 -10.06 12.62 10.95
CA ASP A 7 -10.97 12.46 12.08
C ASP A 7 -10.90 11.04 12.64
N ASP A 8 -10.98 10.01 11.80
CA ASP A 8 -10.90 8.59 12.20
C ASP A 8 -9.57 8.24 12.87
N LEU A 9 -8.47 8.82 12.42
CA LEU A 9 -7.14 8.56 12.95
C LEU A 9 -6.76 9.48 14.13
N GLY A 10 -7.53 10.53 14.37
CA GLY A 10 -7.24 11.56 15.40
C GLY A 10 -5.95 12.33 15.08
N ILE A 11 -5.64 12.55 13.80
CA ILE A 11 -4.42 13.23 13.34
C ILE A 11 -4.80 14.61 12.82
N THR A 12 -4.06 15.61 13.26
CA THR A 12 -4.17 16.98 12.73
C THR A 12 -2.83 17.38 12.15
N PRO A 13 -2.74 17.78 10.88
CA PRO A 13 -1.49 18.27 10.32
C PRO A 13 -1.12 19.62 10.94
N ASP A 14 0.16 19.83 11.24
CA ASP A 14 0.66 21.12 11.74
C ASP A 14 0.51 22.24 10.70
N LEU A 15 0.58 21.88 9.40
CA LEU A 15 0.40 22.79 8.29
C LEU A 15 -0.29 22.11 7.11
N ASP A 16 -1.34 22.73 6.61
CA ASP A 16 -1.98 22.37 5.33
C ASP A 16 -1.61 23.43 4.27
N LEU A 17 -0.91 23.02 3.23
CA LEU A 17 -0.55 23.87 2.11
C LEU A 17 -1.73 24.19 1.16
N ASN A 18 -2.91 23.64 1.43
CA ASN A 18 -4.14 23.82 0.64
C ASN A 18 -3.91 23.62 -0.87
N CYS A 19 -3.29 22.49 -1.22
CA CYS A 19 -2.95 22.14 -2.58
C CYS A 19 -3.73 20.90 -3.04
N SER A 20 -4.80 21.10 -3.79
CA SER A 20 -5.64 20.00 -4.33
C SER A 20 -5.27 19.73 -5.80
N THR A 21 -4.01 19.48 -6.08
CA THR A 21 -3.53 19.15 -7.43
C THR A 21 -2.69 17.88 -7.42
N SER A 22 -2.70 17.16 -8.53
CA SER A 22 -1.75 16.09 -8.83
C SER A 22 -0.58 16.56 -9.70
N ASP A 23 -0.53 17.85 -10.03
CA ASP A 23 0.58 18.45 -10.77
C ASP A 23 1.80 18.60 -9.87
N VAL A 24 2.81 17.79 -10.15
CA VAL A 24 4.06 17.75 -9.38
C VAL A 24 4.77 19.11 -9.37
N GLN A 25 4.71 19.87 -10.45
CA GLN A 25 5.37 21.16 -10.52
C GLN A 25 4.69 22.21 -9.62
N GLN A 26 3.36 22.25 -9.61
CA GLN A 26 2.61 23.13 -8.71
C GLN A 26 2.83 22.76 -7.23
N LEU A 27 2.84 21.45 -6.91
CA LEU A 27 3.16 20.97 -5.57
C LEU A 27 4.57 21.38 -5.15
N LYS A 28 5.55 21.19 -6.04
CA LYS A 28 6.96 21.58 -5.83
C LYS A 28 7.09 23.06 -5.52
N GLU A 29 6.45 23.94 -6.29
CA GLU A 29 6.54 25.40 -6.11
C GLU A 29 6.05 25.82 -4.72
N LYS A 30 4.91 25.29 -4.26
CA LYS A 30 4.41 25.54 -2.90
C LYS A 30 5.34 25.03 -1.82
N LEU A 31 5.91 23.82 -2.01
CA LEU A 31 6.87 23.26 -1.07
C LEU A 31 8.18 24.03 -1.04
N LEU A 32 8.67 24.54 -2.18
CA LEU A 32 9.84 25.41 -2.26
C LEU A 32 9.64 26.70 -1.48
N GLU A 33 8.48 27.34 -1.61
CA GLU A 33 8.16 28.54 -0.85
C GLU A 33 8.17 28.26 0.66
N PHE A 34 7.54 27.18 1.08
CA PHE A 34 7.54 26.75 2.48
C PHE A 34 8.94 26.41 2.98
N PHE A 35 9.74 25.63 2.26
CA PHE A 35 11.08 25.23 2.67
C PHE A 35 12.05 26.43 2.75
N LYS A 36 11.92 27.44 1.89
CA LYS A 36 12.69 28.68 1.98
C LYS A 36 12.42 29.44 3.27
N GLN A 37 11.18 29.38 3.78
CA GLN A 37 10.80 30.01 5.05
C GLN A 37 11.19 29.16 6.24
N ALA A 38 10.86 27.86 6.23
CA ALA A 38 11.08 26.94 7.33
C ALA A 38 12.55 26.54 7.49
N ARG A 39 13.33 26.55 6.41
CA ARG A 39 14.76 26.17 6.35
C ARG A 39 15.05 24.82 7.04
N PRO A 40 14.35 23.74 6.67
CA PRO A 40 14.59 22.45 7.29
C PRO A 40 15.98 21.93 6.95
N GLU A 41 16.64 21.25 7.88
CA GLU A 41 17.90 20.53 7.63
C GLU A 41 17.63 19.20 6.91
N TYR A 42 16.49 18.58 7.20
CA TYR A 42 16.05 17.33 6.62
C TYR A 42 14.59 17.39 6.20
N VAL A 43 14.27 16.70 5.11
CA VAL A 43 12.90 16.43 4.67
C VAL A 43 12.68 14.92 4.70
N ILE A 44 11.65 14.48 5.41
CA ILE A 44 11.23 13.07 5.39
C ILE A 44 10.13 12.95 4.35
N VAL A 45 10.33 12.06 3.36
CA VAL A 45 9.34 11.72 2.35
C VAL A 45 8.90 10.27 2.53
N TYR A 46 7.64 9.97 2.21
CA TYR A 46 7.04 8.66 2.44
C TYR A 46 6.44 8.10 1.16
N GLY A 47 6.83 6.87 0.78
CA GLY A 47 6.26 6.12 -0.32
C GLY A 47 6.51 6.75 -1.70
N ASP A 48 5.49 6.74 -2.55
CA ASP A 48 5.61 6.89 -4.01
C ASP A 48 4.60 7.85 -4.64
N THR A 49 4.05 8.75 -3.85
CA THR A 49 3.02 9.70 -4.32
C THR A 49 3.63 10.88 -5.09
N TYR A 50 2.81 11.62 -5.81
CA TYR A 50 3.22 12.88 -6.43
C TYR A 50 3.68 13.92 -5.40
N SER A 51 3.13 13.89 -4.18
CA SER A 51 3.60 14.73 -3.07
C SER A 51 5.03 14.35 -2.65
N THR A 52 5.34 13.06 -2.60
CA THR A 52 6.69 12.54 -2.35
C THR A 52 7.66 13.05 -3.39
N MET A 53 7.31 12.93 -4.68
CA MET A 53 8.12 13.43 -5.79
C MET A 53 8.36 14.94 -5.71
N ALA A 54 7.30 15.70 -5.48
CA ALA A 54 7.37 17.17 -5.39
C ALA A 54 8.25 17.63 -4.20
N ALA A 55 8.11 17.00 -3.03
CA ALA A 55 8.92 17.30 -1.86
C ALA A 55 10.41 16.96 -2.08
N THR A 56 10.68 15.83 -2.74
CA THR A 56 12.04 15.43 -3.14
C THR A 56 12.68 16.45 -4.06
N LEU A 57 11.97 16.88 -5.12
CA LEU A 57 12.46 17.87 -6.08
C LEU A 57 12.70 19.25 -5.41
N ALA A 58 11.81 19.66 -4.49
CA ALA A 58 11.97 20.90 -3.74
C ALA A 58 13.18 20.86 -2.79
N ALA A 59 13.36 19.74 -2.09
CA ALA A 59 14.52 19.52 -1.19
C ALA A 59 15.84 19.53 -1.96
N GLN A 60 15.91 18.86 -3.11
CA GLN A 60 17.10 18.85 -3.98
C GLN A 60 17.49 20.26 -4.45
N GLU A 61 16.51 21.05 -4.91
CA GLU A 61 16.76 22.42 -5.40
C GLU A 61 17.38 23.31 -4.32
N LEU A 62 17.06 23.05 -3.05
CA LEU A 62 17.59 23.81 -1.90
C LEU A 62 18.79 23.15 -1.22
N GLY A 63 19.22 21.97 -1.67
CA GLY A 63 20.30 21.22 -1.05
C GLY A 63 19.95 20.68 0.35
N VAL A 64 18.65 20.45 0.62
CA VAL A 64 18.17 19.88 1.88
C VAL A 64 18.29 18.37 1.84
N LYS A 65 18.79 17.75 2.91
CA LYS A 65 18.93 16.29 3.01
C LYS A 65 17.57 15.58 3.02
N ILE A 66 17.52 14.43 2.38
CA ILE A 66 16.28 13.66 2.18
C ILE A 66 16.37 12.30 2.89
N ILE A 67 15.37 12.00 3.71
CA ILE A 67 15.15 10.68 4.30
C ILE A 67 13.92 10.07 3.63
N HIS A 68 14.09 8.94 2.93
CA HIS A 68 12.99 8.26 2.26
C HIS A 68 12.51 7.05 3.08
N LEU A 69 11.26 7.07 3.53
CA LEU A 69 10.56 5.94 4.14
C LEU A 69 9.86 5.11 3.06
N GLU A 70 9.84 3.80 3.19
CA GLU A 70 9.43 2.81 2.17
C GLU A 70 10.37 2.74 0.96
N ALA A 71 11.65 3.02 1.15
CA ALA A 71 12.66 2.96 0.11
C ALA A 71 12.89 1.53 -0.42
N GLY A 72 13.16 1.39 -1.71
CA GLY A 72 13.51 0.12 -2.33
C GLY A 72 12.34 -0.80 -2.69
N ILE A 73 11.10 -0.39 -2.48
CA ILE A 73 9.94 -1.13 -2.99
C ILE A 73 9.93 -1.07 -4.51
N ARG A 74 9.73 -2.22 -5.19
CA ARG A 74 9.73 -2.32 -6.67
C ARG A 74 8.58 -3.19 -7.16
N ASP A 75 7.82 -2.65 -8.11
CA ASP A 75 6.83 -3.40 -8.90
C ASP A 75 7.50 -4.14 -10.07
N LEU A 76 8.65 -3.64 -10.52
CA LEU A 76 9.41 -4.08 -11.69
C LEU A 76 8.71 -3.78 -13.03
N ASP A 77 7.71 -2.91 -13.01
CA ASP A 77 7.02 -2.41 -14.20
C ASP A 77 7.14 -0.88 -14.27
N THR A 78 8.05 -0.38 -15.11
CA THR A 78 8.30 1.05 -15.28
C THR A 78 7.19 1.78 -16.04
N SER A 79 6.18 1.09 -16.55
CA SER A 79 4.99 1.73 -17.10
C SER A 79 4.14 2.37 -16.01
N ILE A 80 4.22 1.84 -14.78
CA ILE A 80 3.53 2.33 -13.59
C ILE A 80 4.16 3.65 -13.12
N PRO A 81 3.39 4.75 -13.00
CA PRO A 81 3.93 6.05 -12.57
C PRO A 81 4.62 6.00 -11.19
N GLU A 82 4.05 5.27 -10.24
CA GLU A 82 4.57 5.10 -8.89
C GLU A 82 5.96 4.44 -8.88
N GLU A 83 6.21 3.49 -9.80
CA GLU A 83 7.52 2.84 -9.91
C GLU A 83 8.61 3.85 -10.30
N ARG A 84 8.31 4.74 -11.23
CA ARG A 84 9.24 5.80 -11.63
C ARG A 84 9.51 6.79 -10.49
N VAL A 85 8.48 7.10 -9.68
CA VAL A 85 8.65 7.93 -8.49
C VAL A 85 9.59 7.26 -7.50
N ARG A 86 9.35 5.97 -7.16
CA ARG A 86 10.22 5.19 -6.23
C ARG A 86 11.67 5.22 -6.67
N MET A 87 11.94 4.81 -7.93
CA MET A 87 13.29 4.78 -8.47
C MET A 87 13.99 6.14 -8.41
N TYR A 88 13.28 7.20 -8.78
CA TYR A 88 13.85 8.54 -8.72
C TYR A 88 14.14 8.99 -7.28
N VAL A 89 13.16 8.89 -6.40
CA VAL A 89 13.30 9.32 -5.00
C VAL A 89 14.41 8.55 -4.30
N ASP A 90 14.49 7.23 -4.50
CA ASP A 90 15.56 6.40 -3.96
C ASP A 90 16.94 6.82 -4.48
N SER A 91 17.06 7.16 -5.77
CA SER A 91 18.35 7.52 -6.38
C SER A 91 18.96 8.81 -5.85
N VAL A 92 18.15 9.69 -5.26
CA VAL A 92 18.56 11.03 -4.83
C VAL A 92 18.46 11.26 -3.32
N SER A 93 17.93 10.29 -2.57
CA SER A 93 17.79 10.40 -1.12
C SER A 93 19.12 10.13 -0.39
N ASP A 94 19.39 10.90 0.67
CA ASP A 94 20.60 10.74 1.50
C ASP A 94 20.51 9.53 2.43
N PHE A 95 19.31 9.21 2.90
CA PHE A 95 19.02 8.07 3.78
C PHE A 95 17.79 7.32 3.29
N LEU A 96 17.90 6.00 3.22
CA LEU A 96 16.87 5.11 2.68
C LEU A 96 16.45 4.10 3.75
N LEU A 97 15.23 4.21 4.21
CA LEU A 97 14.63 3.32 5.20
C LEU A 97 13.77 2.28 4.48
N ALA A 98 14.37 1.13 4.23
CA ALA A 98 13.74 0.04 3.51
C ALA A 98 12.78 -0.78 4.42
N PRO A 99 11.59 -1.15 3.96
CA PRO A 99 10.64 -1.91 4.78
C PRO A 99 11.07 -3.36 4.98
N THR A 100 11.90 -3.92 4.10
CA THR A 100 12.30 -5.34 4.12
C THR A 100 13.72 -5.53 3.59
N GLU A 101 14.30 -6.69 3.85
CA GLU A 101 15.59 -7.08 3.24
C GLU A 101 15.47 -7.23 1.71
N LEU A 102 14.28 -7.58 1.19
CA LEU A 102 14.05 -7.64 -0.24
C LEU A 102 14.11 -6.23 -0.86
N ALA A 103 13.46 -5.26 -0.26
CA ALA A 103 13.51 -3.85 -0.70
C ALA A 103 14.94 -3.32 -0.68
N LYS A 104 15.71 -3.60 0.37
CA LYS A 104 17.14 -3.29 0.42
C LYS A 104 17.92 -3.98 -0.70
N THR A 105 17.58 -5.21 -1.03
CA THR A 105 18.23 -5.97 -2.12
C THR A 105 17.98 -5.29 -3.47
N PHE A 106 16.78 -4.77 -3.74
CA PHE A 106 16.50 -4.01 -4.96
C PHE A 106 17.36 -2.74 -5.06
N LEU A 107 17.50 -1.99 -3.95
CA LEU A 107 18.40 -0.82 -3.92
C LEU A 107 19.84 -1.22 -4.25
N MET A 108 20.33 -2.32 -3.70
CA MET A 108 21.67 -2.82 -3.98
C MET A 108 21.86 -3.18 -5.45
N TYR A 109 20.87 -3.81 -6.11
CA TYR A 109 20.92 -4.10 -7.55
C TYR A 109 20.95 -2.81 -8.41
N GLU A 110 20.38 -1.73 -7.93
CA GLU A 110 20.42 -0.40 -8.55
C GLU A 110 21.71 0.38 -8.19
N GLY A 111 22.64 -0.23 -7.44
CA GLY A 111 23.91 0.39 -7.05
C GLY A 111 23.79 1.32 -5.82
N ILE A 112 22.64 1.38 -5.17
CA ILE A 112 22.39 2.19 -3.98
C ILE A 112 22.73 1.36 -2.74
N THR A 113 23.92 1.56 -2.18
CA THR A 113 24.46 0.74 -1.08
C THR A 113 24.75 1.52 0.20
N ARG A 114 24.76 2.86 0.14
CA ARG A 114 25.07 3.72 1.29
C ARG A 114 23.79 4.17 1.98
N ASN A 115 23.86 4.28 3.31
CA ASN A 115 22.76 4.79 4.16
C ASN A 115 21.43 4.07 3.95
N VAL A 116 21.47 2.77 3.64
CA VAL A 116 20.29 1.90 3.50
C VAL A 116 20.09 1.10 4.77
N MET A 117 18.97 1.31 5.44
CA MET A 117 18.61 0.66 6.70
C MET A 117 17.28 -0.06 6.59
N VAL A 118 17.21 -1.30 7.08
CA VAL A 118 15.94 -2.04 7.15
C VAL A 118 15.24 -1.72 8.46
N THR A 119 14.10 -1.04 8.35
CA THR A 119 13.30 -0.59 9.51
C THR A 119 12.08 -1.44 9.78
N GLY A 120 11.53 -2.08 8.78
CA GLY A 120 10.16 -2.59 8.74
C GLY A 120 9.25 -1.62 8.00
N ASN A 121 7.97 -1.99 7.84
CA ASN A 121 6.95 -1.13 7.24
C ASN A 121 6.04 -0.55 8.33
N LEU A 122 5.93 0.78 8.37
CA LEU A 122 5.12 1.52 9.36
C LEU A 122 3.62 1.14 9.34
N ILE A 123 3.12 0.63 8.22
CA ILE A 123 1.74 0.13 8.11
C ILE A 123 1.42 -0.96 9.14
N VAL A 124 2.43 -1.71 9.63
CA VAL A 124 2.22 -2.77 10.63
C VAL A 124 1.61 -2.22 11.91
N ASP A 125 2.18 -1.14 12.44
CA ASP A 125 1.71 -0.57 13.71
C ASP A 125 0.36 0.13 13.52
N ALA A 126 0.17 0.83 12.40
CA ALA A 126 -1.10 1.43 12.03
C ALA A 126 -2.20 0.36 11.87
N CYS A 127 -1.95 -0.68 11.07
CA CYS A 127 -2.87 -1.79 10.84
C CYS A 127 -3.26 -2.47 12.16
N LYS A 128 -2.30 -2.85 13.01
CA LYS A 128 -2.56 -3.50 14.30
C LYS A 128 -3.36 -2.61 15.26
N ARG A 129 -3.10 -1.30 15.26
CA ARG A 129 -3.85 -0.34 16.07
C ARG A 129 -5.28 -0.20 15.57
N MET A 130 -5.47 0.03 14.28
CA MET A 130 -6.79 0.22 13.67
C MET A 130 -7.62 -1.06 13.70
N ALA A 131 -7.01 -2.22 13.53
CA ALA A 131 -7.66 -3.52 13.66
C ALA A 131 -8.37 -3.71 15.03
N LYS A 132 -7.76 -3.22 16.11
CA LYS A 132 -8.38 -3.26 17.45
C LYS A 132 -9.59 -2.34 17.56
N ILE A 133 -9.49 -1.14 16.99
CA ILE A 133 -10.57 -0.14 17.01
C ILE A 133 -11.73 -0.62 16.11
N ALA A 134 -11.42 -1.22 14.99
CA ALA A 134 -12.37 -1.71 14.01
C ALA A 134 -13.33 -2.80 14.52
N LEU A 135 -13.02 -3.47 15.64
CA LEU A 135 -13.90 -4.49 16.23
C LEU A 135 -15.30 -3.96 16.57
N ASP A 136 -15.41 -2.67 16.88
CA ASP A 136 -16.67 -2.00 17.22
C ASP A 136 -17.35 -1.38 15.97
N HIS A 137 -16.73 -1.46 14.78
CA HIS A 137 -17.20 -0.86 13.52
C HIS A 137 -17.75 -1.91 12.56
N LYS A 138 -18.76 -2.65 13.00
CA LYS A 138 -19.37 -3.70 12.19
C LYS A 138 -20.28 -3.15 11.11
N VAL A 139 -20.14 -3.70 9.89
CA VAL A 139 -21.04 -3.43 8.77
C VAL A 139 -22.25 -4.35 8.88
N PRO A 140 -23.50 -3.81 8.94
CA PRO A 140 -24.70 -4.66 9.05
C PRO A 140 -24.96 -5.44 7.76
N GLY A 141 -25.58 -6.62 7.90
CA GLY A 141 -26.02 -7.43 6.77
C GLY A 141 -24.92 -8.23 6.08
N ILE A 142 -23.72 -8.30 6.63
CA ILE A 142 -22.62 -9.10 6.12
C ILE A 142 -22.79 -10.57 6.52
N PRO A 143 -22.59 -11.54 5.61
CA PRO A 143 -22.65 -12.95 5.95
C PRO A 143 -21.48 -13.40 6.85
N ASP A 144 -21.67 -14.45 7.65
CA ASP A 144 -20.65 -14.96 8.58
C ASP A 144 -19.39 -15.49 7.87
N LYS A 145 -19.52 -15.97 6.64
CA LYS A 145 -18.43 -16.48 5.80
C LYS A 145 -18.46 -15.81 4.44
N TYR A 146 -17.39 -15.21 4.05
CA TYR A 146 -17.29 -14.50 2.78
C TYR A 146 -15.85 -14.29 2.33
N LEU A 147 -15.71 -14.07 1.04
CA LEU A 147 -14.52 -13.50 0.44
C LEU A 147 -14.71 -11.98 0.35
N LEU A 148 -13.68 -11.22 0.69
CA LEU A 148 -13.70 -9.78 0.51
C LEU A 148 -13.13 -9.42 -0.87
N LEU A 149 -13.83 -8.55 -1.61
CA LEU A 149 -13.34 -8.03 -2.89
C LEU A 149 -13.17 -6.51 -2.79
N THR A 150 -12.03 -6.00 -3.23
CA THR A 150 -11.85 -4.57 -3.50
C THR A 150 -11.10 -4.37 -4.81
N MET A 151 -11.60 -3.48 -5.66
CA MET A 151 -11.02 -3.20 -6.98
C MET A 151 -11.32 -1.76 -7.40
N HIS A 152 -10.27 -1.02 -7.78
CA HIS A 152 -10.38 0.39 -8.13
C HIS A 152 -9.27 0.88 -9.08
N ARG A 153 -8.28 0.04 -9.40
CA ARG A 153 -7.19 0.40 -10.30
C ARG A 153 -7.72 0.64 -11.71
N GLN A 154 -7.21 1.67 -12.34
CA GLN A 154 -7.62 2.12 -13.66
C GLN A 154 -7.52 1.00 -14.70
N GLU A 155 -6.42 0.28 -14.69
CA GLU A 155 -6.18 -0.85 -15.58
C GLU A 155 -7.24 -1.96 -15.49
N ASN A 156 -7.88 -2.12 -14.30
CA ASN A 156 -8.89 -3.14 -14.07
C ASN A 156 -10.32 -2.66 -14.33
N VAL A 157 -10.63 -1.41 -13.99
CA VAL A 157 -12.03 -0.97 -13.90
C VAL A 157 -12.48 -0.06 -15.06
N ASP A 158 -11.55 0.52 -15.81
CA ASP A 158 -11.91 1.43 -16.91
C ASP A 158 -12.18 0.69 -18.22
N ASP A 159 -11.78 -0.57 -18.32
CA ASP A 159 -12.03 -1.43 -19.48
C ASP A 159 -13.25 -2.34 -19.23
N PRO A 160 -14.30 -2.26 -20.07
CA PRO A 160 -15.47 -3.12 -19.96
C PRO A 160 -15.13 -4.62 -20.10
N GLU A 161 -14.09 -4.99 -20.86
CA GLU A 161 -13.67 -6.38 -21.01
C GLU A 161 -13.15 -6.94 -19.68
N ASN A 162 -12.37 -6.18 -18.94
CA ASN A 162 -11.86 -6.58 -17.63
C ASN A 162 -12.98 -6.72 -16.59
N LEU A 163 -13.96 -5.82 -16.59
CA LEU A 163 -15.13 -5.95 -15.70
C LEU A 163 -16.01 -7.14 -16.06
N GLU A 164 -16.14 -7.46 -17.33
CA GLU A 164 -16.87 -8.65 -17.78
C GLU A 164 -16.12 -9.94 -17.41
N LEU A 165 -14.78 -9.97 -17.54
CA LEU A 165 -13.93 -11.07 -17.06
C LEU A 165 -14.08 -11.26 -15.53
N LEU A 166 -14.09 -10.16 -14.77
CA LEU A 166 -14.36 -10.21 -13.33
C LEU A 166 -15.72 -10.85 -13.06
N ARG A 167 -16.79 -10.38 -13.72
CA ARG A 167 -18.14 -10.93 -13.59
C ARG A 167 -18.17 -12.44 -13.85
N GLN A 168 -17.53 -12.88 -14.95
CA GLN A 168 -17.45 -14.29 -15.32
C GLN A 168 -16.70 -15.10 -14.25
N LYS A 169 -15.55 -14.63 -13.78
CA LYS A 169 -14.78 -15.28 -12.71
C LYS A 169 -15.60 -15.39 -11.43
N LEU A 170 -16.27 -14.33 -11.01
CA LEU A 170 -17.10 -14.32 -9.80
C LEU A 170 -18.30 -15.26 -9.91
N SER A 171 -18.89 -15.43 -11.10
CA SER A 171 -20.03 -16.33 -11.31
C SER A 171 -19.67 -17.82 -11.12
N THR A 172 -18.41 -18.19 -11.19
CA THR A 172 -17.94 -19.56 -10.96
C THR A 172 -17.77 -19.89 -9.48
N LEU A 173 -17.82 -18.90 -8.60
CA LEU A 173 -17.53 -19.07 -7.18
C LEU A 173 -18.77 -19.56 -6.42
N LYS A 174 -18.55 -20.53 -5.53
CA LYS A 174 -19.58 -21.03 -4.59
C LYS A 174 -19.69 -20.17 -3.33
N HIS A 175 -18.69 -19.35 -3.07
CA HIS A 175 -18.60 -18.49 -1.89
C HIS A 175 -19.43 -17.22 -2.07
N LYS A 176 -19.91 -16.68 -0.96
CA LYS A 176 -20.39 -15.31 -0.93
C LYS A 176 -19.19 -14.35 -1.04
N VAL A 177 -19.37 -13.31 -1.83
CA VAL A 177 -18.37 -12.26 -1.99
C VAL A 177 -18.97 -10.96 -1.49
N VAL A 178 -18.29 -10.28 -0.57
CA VAL A 178 -18.65 -8.93 -0.12
C VAL A 178 -17.77 -7.94 -0.88
N PHE A 179 -18.42 -7.00 -1.56
CA PHE A 179 -17.74 -6.01 -2.39
C PHE A 179 -18.12 -4.58 -1.98
N PRO A 180 -17.36 -3.96 -1.05
CA PRO A 180 -17.43 -2.52 -0.83
C PRO A 180 -16.95 -1.82 -2.11
N VAL A 181 -17.88 -1.42 -2.97
CA VAL A 181 -17.54 -0.96 -4.30
C VAL A 181 -17.01 0.48 -4.28
N HIS A 182 -15.82 0.68 -4.81
CA HIS A 182 -15.24 2.02 -4.99
C HIS A 182 -16.11 2.85 -5.96
N PRO A 183 -16.30 4.18 -5.75
CA PRO A 183 -17.14 5.01 -6.61
C PRO A 183 -16.80 4.92 -8.10
N ARG A 184 -15.51 4.90 -8.47
CA ARG A 184 -15.08 4.73 -9.86
C ARG A 184 -15.58 3.42 -10.45
N THR A 185 -15.44 2.33 -9.71
CA THR A 185 -15.85 1.00 -10.16
C THR A 185 -17.36 0.92 -10.31
N ARG A 186 -18.14 1.50 -9.38
CA ARG A 186 -19.60 1.58 -9.46
C ARG A 186 -20.04 2.31 -10.72
N ILE A 187 -19.49 3.49 -10.97
CA ILE A 187 -19.81 4.29 -12.17
C ILE A 187 -19.54 3.47 -13.44
N ASN A 188 -18.44 2.75 -13.51
CA ASN A 188 -18.10 1.96 -14.70
C ASN A 188 -18.95 0.69 -14.85
N LEU A 189 -19.31 0.00 -13.76
CA LEU A 189 -20.27 -1.11 -13.81
C LEU A 189 -21.63 -0.66 -14.37
N GLU A 190 -22.13 0.49 -13.92
CA GLU A 190 -23.38 1.09 -14.40
C GLU A 190 -23.26 1.55 -15.87
N LYS A 191 -22.18 2.26 -16.20
CA LYS A 191 -21.91 2.76 -17.56
C LYS A 191 -21.85 1.65 -18.61
N PHE A 192 -21.30 0.50 -18.25
CA PHE A 192 -21.12 -0.63 -19.16
C PHE A 192 -22.23 -1.69 -19.04
N ASP A 193 -23.26 -1.43 -18.24
CA ASP A 193 -24.40 -2.35 -17.95
C ASP A 193 -23.94 -3.75 -17.48
N ILE A 194 -22.88 -3.79 -16.64
CA ILE A 194 -22.34 -5.04 -16.12
C ILE A 194 -23.00 -5.34 -14.78
N ARG A 195 -23.79 -6.41 -14.72
CA ARG A 195 -24.46 -6.90 -13.52
C ARG A 195 -23.67 -8.02 -12.88
N LEU A 196 -23.25 -7.81 -11.65
CA LEU A 196 -22.52 -8.82 -10.88
C LEU A 196 -23.45 -10.00 -10.51
N PRO A 197 -22.89 -11.21 -10.34
CA PRO A 197 -23.71 -12.40 -10.03
C PRO A 197 -24.28 -12.35 -8.60
N GLU A 198 -25.34 -13.14 -8.34
CA GLU A 198 -26.13 -13.14 -7.08
C GLU A 198 -25.32 -13.53 -5.83
N ASN A 199 -24.19 -14.22 -5.99
CA ASN A 199 -23.29 -14.54 -4.89
C ASN A 199 -22.45 -13.34 -4.44
N VAL A 200 -22.50 -12.20 -5.15
CA VAL A 200 -21.79 -10.96 -4.81
C VAL A 200 -22.72 -9.98 -4.11
N LEU A 201 -22.47 -9.73 -2.85
CA LEU A 201 -23.11 -8.68 -2.08
C LEU A 201 -22.35 -7.36 -2.32
N VAL A 202 -22.91 -6.52 -3.18
CA VAL A 202 -22.38 -5.17 -3.44
C VAL A 202 -22.90 -4.23 -2.36
N ILE A 203 -21.99 -3.59 -1.64
CA ILE A 203 -22.31 -2.55 -0.66
C ILE A 203 -21.65 -1.23 -1.07
N ASP A 204 -22.08 -0.13 -0.49
CA ASP A 204 -21.45 1.16 -0.70
C ASP A 204 -20.00 1.16 -0.16
N ALA A 205 -19.18 2.08 -0.66
CA ALA A 205 -17.86 2.30 -0.11
C ALA A 205 -17.98 2.64 1.38
N VAL A 206 -17.25 1.92 2.21
CA VAL A 206 -17.23 2.08 3.67
C VAL A 206 -16.02 2.89 4.12
N GLY A 207 -16.04 3.39 5.36
CA GLY A 207 -14.89 4.02 5.99
C GLY A 207 -13.75 3.02 6.25
N TYR A 208 -12.60 3.54 6.67
CA TYR A 208 -11.42 2.69 6.88
C TYR A 208 -11.63 1.67 8.01
N LEU A 209 -12.27 2.07 9.11
CA LEU A 209 -12.52 1.17 10.24
C LEU A 209 -13.51 0.05 9.91
N GLU A 210 -14.56 0.36 9.19
CA GLU A 210 -15.51 -0.64 8.67
C GLU A 210 -14.82 -1.59 7.68
N PHE A 211 -13.96 -1.06 6.79
CA PHE A 211 -13.18 -1.88 5.87
C PHE A 211 -12.22 -2.83 6.62
N MET A 212 -11.53 -2.32 7.64
CA MET A 212 -10.64 -3.13 8.49
C MET A 212 -11.42 -4.22 9.23
N ASN A 213 -12.66 -3.95 9.68
CA ASN A 213 -13.53 -4.97 10.26
C ASN A 213 -13.85 -6.06 9.23
N LEU A 214 -14.27 -5.68 8.01
CA LEU A 214 -14.53 -6.64 6.93
C LEU A 214 -13.28 -7.47 6.59
N LEU A 215 -12.10 -6.86 6.57
CA LEU A 215 -10.85 -7.55 6.26
C LEU A 215 -10.46 -8.55 7.38
N GLN A 216 -10.74 -8.23 8.64
CA GLN A 216 -10.48 -9.14 9.76
C GLN A 216 -11.39 -10.37 9.75
N ASP A 217 -12.63 -10.20 9.32
CA ASP A 217 -13.64 -11.26 9.40
C ASP A 217 -13.71 -12.13 8.13
N CYS A 218 -13.17 -11.67 6.98
CA CYS A 218 -13.19 -12.44 5.74
C CYS A 218 -12.34 -13.72 5.80
N ASP A 219 -12.69 -14.69 4.97
CA ASP A 219 -11.90 -15.93 4.81
C ASP A 219 -10.67 -15.72 3.91
N LEU A 220 -10.79 -14.84 2.90
CA LEU A 220 -9.76 -14.48 1.94
C LEU A 220 -10.09 -13.12 1.32
N VAL A 221 -9.07 -12.34 0.92
CA VAL A 221 -9.27 -11.09 0.20
C VAL A 221 -8.77 -11.18 -1.25
N MET A 222 -9.57 -10.66 -2.17
CA MET A 222 -9.20 -10.41 -3.57
C MET A 222 -9.07 -8.89 -3.75
N THR A 223 -7.93 -8.41 -4.24
CA THR A 223 -7.68 -6.97 -4.31
C THR A 223 -6.70 -6.58 -5.42
N ASP A 224 -6.81 -5.35 -5.91
CA ASP A 224 -5.80 -4.72 -6.75
C ASP A 224 -4.98 -3.63 -6.00
N SER A 225 -5.22 -3.50 -4.69
CA SER A 225 -4.56 -2.54 -3.81
C SER A 225 -3.33 -3.12 -3.13
N GLY A 226 -2.18 -2.44 -3.27
CA GLY A 226 -0.95 -2.82 -2.56
C GLY A 226 -1.08 -2.67 -1.03
N GLY A 227 -1.72 -1.62 -0.53
CA GLY A 227 -1.95 -1.42 0.90
C GLY A 227 -2.85 -2.50 1.51
N VAL A 228 -3.95 -2.84 0.85
CA VAL A 228 -4.84 -3.93 1.29
C VAL A 228 -4.11 -5.28 1.29
N THR A 229 -3.21 -5.52 0.33
CA THR A 229 -2.36 -6.73 0.33
C THR A 229 -1.47 -6.80 1.57
N GLU A 230 -0.85 -5.68 1.97
CA GLU A 230 -0.03 -5.61 3.19
C GLU A 230 -0.87 -5.84 4.45
N GLU A 231 -1.99 -5.13 4.57
CA GLU A 231 -2.92 -5.26 5.71
C GLU A 231 -3.45 -6.70 5.84
N ALA A 232 -3.81 -7.33 4.72
CA ALA A 232 -4.26 -8.72 4.70
C ALA A 232 -3.20 -9.66 5.32
N ILE A 233 -1.95 -9.54 4.91
CA ILE A 233 -0.87 -10.39 5.41
C ILE A 233 -0.56 -10.12 6.88
N ILE A 234 -0.59 -8.84 7.30
CA ILE A 234 -0.43 -8.46 8.71
C ILE A 234 -1.54 -9.09 9.57
N LEU A 235 -2.77 -9.12 9.05
CA LEU A 235 -3.94 -9.72 9.70
C LEU A 235 -4.05 -11.25 9.46
N LYS A 236 -3.04 -11.85 8.81
CA LYS A 236 -2.97 -13.29 8.49
C LYS A 236 -4.12 -13.77 7.61
N LYS A 237 -4.57 -12.92 6.68
CA LYS A 237 -5.58 -13.26 5.68
C LYS A 237 -4.92 -13.60 4.36
N PRO A 238 -5.24 -14.77 3.75
CA PRO A 238 -4.77 -15.08 2.41
C PRO A 238 -5.26 -14.04 1.40
N CYS A 239 -4.42 -13.72 0.44
CA CYS A 239 -4.68 -12.68 -0.54
C CYS A 239 -4.56 -13.20 -1.97
N ILE A 240 -5.41 -12.71 -2.87
CA ILE A 240 -5.25 -12.84 -4.32
C ILE A 240 -5.17 -11.43 -4.89
N THR A 241 -4.03 -11.09 -5.49
CA THR A 241 -3.82 -9.80 -6.13
C THR A 241 -4.29 -9.87 -7.58
N LEU A 242 -5.33 -9.10 -7.92
CA LEU A 242 -5.96 -9.05 -9.24
C LEU A 242 -5.15 -8.18 -10.22
N ARG A 243 -3.87 -8.47 -10.38
CA ARG A 243 -2.92 -7.71 -11.22
C ARG A 243 -1.86 -8.63 -11.84
N HIS A 244 -1.19 -8.15 -12.90
CA HIS A 244 -0.06 -8.82 -13.53
C HIS A 244 1.23 -8.71 -12.71
N SER A 245 1.36 -7.66 -11.91
CA SER A 245 2.54 -7.37 -11.08
C SER A 245 2.14 -6.91 -9.67
N THR A 246 3.10 -6.83 -8.79
CA THR A 246 2.93 -6.29 -7.44
C THR A 246 4.23 -5.68 -6.93
N ALA A 247 4.12 -4.61 -6.20
CA ALA A 247 5.25 -4.06 -5.43
C ALA A 247 5.42 -4.74 -4.05
N ARG A 248 4.64 -5.79 -3.76
CA ARG A 248 4.62 -6.50 -2.46
C ARG A 248 5.07 -7.95 -2.61
N TRP A 249 6.23 -8.14 -3.25
CA TRP A 249 6.80 -9.46 -3.57
C TRP A 249 7.01 -10.34 -2.34
N GLU A 250 7.27 -9.75 -1.17
CA GLU A 250 7.40 -10.47 0.09
C GLU A 250 6.17 -11.34 0.38
N THR A 251 4.98 -10.84 0.05
CA THR A 251 3.72 -11.56 0.28
C THR A 251 3.58 -12.77 -0.63
N VAL A 252 4.10 -12.67 -1.85
CA VAL A 252 4.15 -13.76 -2.84
C VAL A 252 5.20 -14.81 -2.42
N LEU A 253 6.39 -14.37 -2.00
CA LEU A 253 7.47 -15.24 -1.54
C LEU A 253 7.04 -16.04 -0.30
N LEU A 254 6.22 -15.46 0.58
CA LEU A 254 5.59 -16.15 1.71
C LEU A 254 4.48 -17.12 1.30
N LYS A 255 4.10 -17.16 0.02
CA LYS A 255 2.95 -17.92 -0.50
C LYS A 255 1.61 -17.52 0.14
N ALA A 256 1.55 -16.34 0.75
CA ALA A 256 0.37 -15.77 1.37
C ALA A 256 -0.47 -14.95 0.40
N ASN A 257 0.11 -14.63 -0.76
CA ASN A 257 -0.50 -13.90 -1.86
C ASN A 257 -0.15 -14.55 -3.19
N ILE A 258 -1.09 -14.53 -4.14
CA ILE A 258 -0.89 -14.99 -5.51
C ILE A 258 -1.38 -13.92 -6.47
N LEU A 259 -0.63 -13.66 -7.55
CA LEU A 259 -1.06 -12.80 -8.64
C LEU A 259 -2.05 -13.53 -9.53
N PHE A 260 -3.21 -12.95 -9.74
CA PHE A 260 -4.25 -13.48 -10.60
C PHE A 260 -4.86 -12.35 -11.43
N PRO A 261 -4.20 -11.91 -12.50
CA PRO A 261 -4.80 -10.96 -13.44
C PRO A 261 -6.07 -11.55 -14.06
N LEU A 262 -7.04 -10.70 -14.39
CA LEU A 262 -8.38 -11.14 -14.80
C LEU A 262 -8.39 -11.95 -16.09
N ASP A 263 -7.43 -11.73 -16.99
CA ASP A 263 -7.24 -12.46 -18.25
C ASP A 263 -6.60 -13.84 -18.07
N ARG A 264 -6.16 -14.18 -16.85
CA ARG A 264 -5.60 -15.51 -16.53
C ARG A 264 -6.64 -16.61 -16.78
N LYS A 265 -6.22 -17.67 -17.48
CA LYS A 265 -7.11 -18.77 -17.90
C LYS A 265 -7.41 -19.79 -16.80
N ASP A 266 -6.60 -19.82 -15.75
CA ASP A 266 -6.79 -20.75 -14.63
C ASP A 266 -8.12 -20.51 -13.90
N SER A 267 -8.56 -21.51 -13.16
CA SER A 267 -9.76 -21.44 -12.34
C SER A 267 -9.52 -20.60 -11.08
N LEU A 268 -10.21 -19.46 -10.96
CA LEU A 268 -10.19 -18.66 -9.74
C LEU A 268 -10.79 -19.45 -8.55
N SER A 269 -11.80 -20.27 -8.78
CA SER A 269 -12.44 -21.09 -7.74
C SER A 269 -11.45 -22.08 -7.13
N GLU A 270 -10.69 -22.81 -7.97
CA GLU A 270 -9.69 -23.78 -7.48
C GLU A 270 -8.55 -23.07 -6.72
N LEU A 271 -8.14 -21.90 -7.20
CA LEU A 271 -7.13 -21.11 -6.54
C LEU A 271 -7.58 -20.61 -5.16
N ILE A 272 -8.83 -20.15 -5.03
CA ILE A 272 -9.41 -19.72 -3.75
C ILE A 272 -9.39 -20.89 -2.75
N GLU A 273 -9.85 -22.08 -3.15
CA GLU A 273 -9.85 -23.27 -2.29
C GLU A 273 -8.43 -23.63 -1.82
N ALA A 274 -7.43 -23.50 -2.69
CA ALA A 274 -6.03 -23.73 -2.33
C ALA A 274 -5.53 -22.66 -1.34
N MET A 275 -5.84 -21.39 -1.60
CA MET A 275 -5.37 -20.27 -0.78
C MET A 275 -6.03 -20.23 0.60
N MET A 276 -7.29 -20.60 0.74
CA MET A 276 -7.97 -20.67 2.04
C MET A 276 -7.33 -21.68 3.01
N ASN A 277 -6.56 -22.64 2.50
CA ASN A 277 -5.79 -23.59 3.31
C ASN A 277 -4.39 -23.09 3.69
N VAL A 278 -3.96 -21.95 3.21
CA VAL A 278 -2.64 -21.38 3.51
C VAL A 278 -2.60 -20.84 4.93
N LYS A 279 -1.62 -21.30 5.72
CA LYS A 279 -1.38 -20.78 7.07
C LYS A 279 -0.28 -19.72 7.03
N ILE A 280 -0.64 -18.50 7.31
CA ILE A 280 0.29 -17.36 7.39
C ILE A 280 0.85 -17.31 8.82
N THR A 281 2.11 -17.70 8.96
CA THR A 281 2.77 -17.82 10.27
C THR A 281 3.65 -16.62 10.62
N SER A 282 4.06 -15.83 9.62
CA SER A 282 4.96 -14.69 9.80
C SER A 282 4.45 -13.44 9.07
N ASN A 283 4.90 -12.30 9.56
CA ASN A 283 4.74 -11.01 8.93
C ASN A 283 6.11 -10.54 8.40
N PRO A 284 6.25 -10.27 7.10
CA PRO A 284 7.54 -9.89 6.50
C PRO A 284 7.97 -8.45 6.85
N TYR A 285 7.06 -7.65 7.38
CA TYR A 285 7.21 -6.21 7.55
C TYR A 285 7.70 -5.80 8.95
N GLY A 286 7.98 -6.76 9.84
CA GLY A 286 8.51 -6.51 11.17
C GLY A 286 7.45 -6.27 12.25
N ASP A 287 7.93 -5.89 13.44
CA ASP A 287 7.12 -5.55 14.62
C ASP A 287 7.71 -4.33 15.31
N ASN A 288 6.87 -3.51 15.97
CA ASN A 288 7.25 -2.26 16.65
C ASN A 288 8.05 -1.33 15.72
N VAL A 289 7.58 -1.21 14.50
CA VAL A 289 8.32 -0.55 13.42
C VAL A 289 8.40 0.96 13.66
N ALA A 290 7.34 1.57 14.20
CA ALA A 290 7.29 3.00 14.45
C ALA A 290 8.37 3.44 15.46
N GLU A 291 8.53 2.70 16.57
CA GLU A 291 9.57 2.97 17.58
C GLU A 291 10.98 2.83 17.00
N LYS A 292 11.23 1.72 16.30
CA LYS A 292 12.51 1.46 15.63
C LYS A 292 12.85 2.52 14.57
N THR A 293 11.87 2.92 13.78
CA THR A 293 12.04 3.96 12.76
C THR A 293 12.34 5.31 13.41
N ALA A 294 11.59 5.68 14.45
CA ALA A 294 11.81 6.93 15.18
C ALA A 294 13.21 6.97 15.82
N GLU A 295 13.71 5.86 16.37
CA GLU A 295 15.05 5.77 16.92
C GLU A 295 16.13 5.99 15.83
N ILE A 296 15.98 5.34 14.67
CA ILE A 296 16.89 5.49 13.54
C ILE A 296 16.89 6.92 13.02
N VAL A 297 15.72 7.51 12.80
CA VAL A 297 15.58 8.90 12.37
C VAL A 297 16.21 9.86 13.39
N SER A 298 15.96 9.65 14.69
CA SER A 298 16.59 10.47 15.75
C SER A 298 18.10 10.41 15.73
N ARG A 299 18.70 9.26 15.40
CA ARG A 299 20.17 9.13 15.26
C ARG A 299 20.68 9.88 14.03
N ILE A 300 19.99 9.77 12.89
CA ILE A 300 20.30 10.52 11.67
C ILE A 300 20.29 12.04 11.95
N LEU A 301 19.24 12.53 12.61
CA LEU A 301 19.08 13.96 12.92
C LEU A 301 20.13 14.51 13.90
N ARG A 302 20.80 13.65 14.67
CA ARG A 302 21.87 14.04 15.58
C ARG A 302 23.27 13.91 14.97
N ASP A 303 23.37 13.68 13.65
CA ASP A 303 24.64 13.44 12.92
C ASP A 303 25.54 12.34 13.57
N GLN A 304 24.93 11.39 14.29
CA GLN A 304 25.67 10.25 14.82
C GLN A 304 25.88 9.25 13.68
N GLU A 305 27.14 8.89 13.40
CA GLU A 305 27.48 7.85 12.42
C GLU A 305 26.68 6.57 12.72
N TYR A 306 25.81 6.17 11.79
CA TYR A 306 25.07 4.93 11.90
C TYR A 306 26.00 3.76 11.53
N VAL A 307 26.58 3.11 12.53
CA VAL A 307 27.32 1.87 12.36
C VAL A 307 26.32 0.72 12.39
N HIS A 308 26.14 0.01 11.27
CA HIS A 308 25.25 -1.14 11.16
C HIS A 308 25.69 -2.25 12.13
N PRO A 309 24.82 -2.83 12.98
CA PRO A 309 25.19 -3.84 13.96
C PRO A 309 25.89 -5.09 13.39
N SER A 310 25.68 -5.40 12.10
CA SER A 310 26.33 -6.53 11.42
C SER A 310 27.83 -6.35 11.11
N ALA A 311 28.41 -5.19 11.37
CA ALA A 311 29.85 -4.96 11.16
C ALA A 311 30.74 -5.68 12.21
N TYR A 312 30.16 -6.28 13.24
CA TYR A 312 30.88 -6.92 14.35
C TYR A 312 30.67 -8.43 14.47
N SER A 313 29.99 -9.10 13.54
CA SER A 313 29.96 -10.56 13.48
C SER A 313 30.95 -11.08 12.43
N ARG A 314 32.20 -11.29 12.85
CA ARG A 314 33.12 -12.23 12.19
C ARG A 314 32.99 -13.60 12.80
#